data_29d6fb2983ba7079a910a00f955ddaa1
#
_entry.id   29d6fb2983ba7079a910a00f955ddaa1
#
_cell.length_a   1.000
_cell.length_b   1.000
_cell.length_c   1.000
_cell.angle_alpha   90.00
_cell.angle_beta   90.00
_cell.angle_gamma   90.00
#
_symmetry.space_group_name_H-M   'P 1'
#
loop_
_entity.id
_entity.type
_entity.pdbx_description
1 polymer ?
#
loop_
_entity_poly.entity_id
_entity_poly.type
_entity_poly.pdbx_seq_one_letter_code
_entity_poly.pdbx_strand_id
1 'polypeptide(L)'
;MPLTNAPRLLSERLILRGPEARDMEPVIAFLQDETRAKGFGHIPERGAAWRWFALNVGHWHIHGYGYFTIETKTGEIAGISGIWNPETWPEPELGWVVFDGFEGRGIAYEAACRVRRWAYEELGFATLTSNIVPGNDRSIALAERMGATYERSYHNTNMGENMLFRHPAQEATL
;
A
#
# COMPACT_ATOMS: atom_id res chain seq x y z
N MET A 1 -20.04 1.51 -6.44
CA MET A 1 -20.03 0.09 -6.82
C MET A 1 -18.59 -0.41 -6.78
N PRO A 2 -18.32 -1.51 -6.10
CA PRO A 2 -16.97 -2.07 -6.04
C PRO A 2 -16.51 -2.51 -7.44
N LEU A 3 -15.23 -2.28 -7.75
CA LEU A 3 -14.62 -2.71 -9.02
C LEU A 3 -13.93 -4.08 -8.90
N THR A 4 -13.88 -4.64 -7.70
CA THR A 4 -13.18 -5.89 -7.40
C THR A 4 -13.96 -6.71 -6.38
N ASN A 5 -13.52 -7.95 -6.17
CA ASN A 5 -14.03 -8.84 -5.11
C ASN A 5 -13.20 -8.72 -3.81
N ALA A 6 -12.52 -7.61 -3.62
CA ALA A 6 -11.73 -7.39 -2.41
C ALA A 6 -12.61 -7.47 -1.16
N PRO A 7 -12.14 -8.12 -0.09
CA PRO A 7 -12.89 -8.16 1.17
C PRO A 7 -12.94 -6.77 1.80
N ARG A 8 -13.88 -6.56 2.71
CA ARG A 8 -13.95 -5.36 3.54
C ARG A 8 -13.33 -5.65 4.89
N LEU A 9 -12.21 -4.99 5.18
CA LEU A 9 -11.49 -5.15 6.43
C LEU A 9 -11.81 -3.98 7.36
N LEU A 10 -12.06 -4.28 8.62
CA LEU A 10 -12.33 -3.27 9.63
C LEU A 10 -11.15 -3.18 10.61
N SER A 11 -10.83 -1.98 11.02
CA SER A 11 -9.96 -1.69 12.16
C SER A 11 -10.67 -0.75 13.13
N GLU A 12 -9.98 -0.24 14.13
CA GLU A 12 -10.57 0.63 15.14
C GLU A 12 -11.21 1.89 14.51
N ARG A 13 -10.48 2.57 13.64
CA ARG A 13 -10.90 3.86 13.05
C ARG A 13 -11.16 3.80 11.55
N LEU A 14 -10.79 2.71 10.87
CA LEU A 14 -10.74 2.65 9.41
C LEU A 14 -11.59 1.51 8.85
N ILE A 15 -11.95 1.70 7.60
CA ILE A 15 -12.51 0.68 6.71
C ILE A 15 -11.55 0.56 5.54
N LEU A 16 -11.03 -0.65 5.31
CA LEU A 16 -10.24 -0.96 4.13
C LEU A 16 -11.15 -1.73 3.18
N ARG A 17 -11.37 -1.19 2.00
CA ARG A 17 -12.25 -1.78 0.99
C ARG A 17 -11.60 -1.80 -0.38
N GLY A 18 -12.12 -2.61 -1.27
CA GLY A 18 -11.68 -2.59 -2.66
C GLY A 18 -11.88 -1.23 -3.34
N PRO A 19 -11.11 -0.95 -4.40
CA PRO A 19 -11.26 0.30 -5.13
C PRO A 19 -12.66 0.44 -5.76
N GLU A 20 -13.15 1.67 -5.77
CA GLU A 20 -14.39 2.09 -6.42
C GLU A 20 -14.08 3.23 -7.41
N ALA A 21 -14.98 3.48 -8.34
CA ALA A 21 -14.79 4.56 -9.33
C ALA A 21 -14.55 5.93 -8.69
N ARG A 22 -15.18 6.21 -7.54
CA ARG A 22 -15.00 7.47 -6.79
C ARG A 22 -13.61 7.66 -6.21
N ASP A 23 -12.81 6.60 -6.09
CA ASP A 23 -11.45 6.66 -5.55
C ASP A 23 -10.43 7.12 -6.60
N MET A 24 -10.80 7.10 -7.86
CA MET A 24 -9.91 7.39 -8.98
C MET A 24 -9.33 8.80 -8.88
N GLU A 25 -10.15 9.81 -8.61
CA GLU A 25 -9.68 11.19 -8.54
C GLU A 25 -8.70 11.44 -7.39
N PRO A 26 -8.97 11.01 -6.14
CA PRO A 26 -7.98 11.13 -5.07
C PRO A 26 -6.66 10.41 -5.34
N VAL A 27 -6.71 9.23 -5.96
CA VAL A 27 -5.50 8.47 -6.32
C VAL A 27 -4.71 9.19 -7.41
N ILE A 28 -5.37 9.67 -8.46
CA ILE A 28 -4.71 10.42 -9.53
C ILE A 28 -4.09 11.71 -8.98
N ALA A 29 -4.82 12.44 -8.16
CA ALA A 29 -4.29 13.66 -7.53
C ALA A 29 -3.04 13.40 -6.70
N PHE A 30 -3.01 12.30 -5.93
CA PHE A 30 -1.82 11.89 -5.20
C PHE A 30 -0.65 11.55 -6.14
N LEU A 31 -0.88 10.72 -7.17
CA LEU A 31 0.17 10.29 -8.09
C LEU A 31 0.79 11.47 -8.88
N GLN A 32 0.02 12.50 -9.16
CA GLN A 32 0.48 13.70 -9.86
C GLN A 32 1.18 14.72 -8.95
N ASP A 33 1.10 14.57 -7.64
CA ASP A 33 1.80 15.44 -6.68
C ASP A 33 3.26 14.97 -6.51
N GLU A 34 4.19 15.73 -7.08
CA GLU A 34 5.62 15.38 -7.08
C GLU A 34 6.17 15.21 -5.65
N THR A 35 5.76 16.05 -4.74
CA THR A 35 6.24 16.01 -3.35
C THR A 35 5.70 14.80 -2.59
N ARG A 36 4.40 14.55 -2.71
CA ARG A 36 3.72 13.47 -1.99
C ARG A 36 4.03 12.09 -2.56
N ALA A 37 4.06 11.97 -3.88
CA ALA A 37 4.27 10.70 -4.56
C ALA A 37 5.75 10.33 -4.73
N LYS A 38 6.68 11.18 -4.34
CA LYS A 38 8.13 10.97 -4.54
C LYS A 38 8.61 9.61 -4.06
N GLY A 39 8.16 9.16 -2.90
CA GLY A 39 8.57 7.87 -2.32
C GLY A 39 7.73 6.68 -2.80
N PHE A 40 6.66 6.92 -3.54
CA PHE A 40 5.75 5.89 -4.05
C PHE A 40 5.89 5.69 -5.56
N GLY A 41 6.07 6.76 -6.31
CA GLY A 41 6.17 6.79 -7.77
C GLY A 41 5.36 7.94 -8.34
N HIS A 42 6.02 9.08 -8.56
CA HIS A 42 5.40 10.26 -9.15
C HIS A 42 5.03 10.00 -10.63
N ILE A 43 3.79 10.24 -10.98
CA ILE A 43 3.26 10.08 -12.34
C ILE A 43 2.61 11.40 -12.78
N PRO A 44 3.34 12.30 -13.46
CA PRO A 44 2.83 13.63 -13.80
C PRO A 44 1.73 13.63 -14.85
N GLU A 45 1.73 12.65 -15.74
CA GLU A 45 0.75 12.58 -16.84
C GLU A 45 -0.52 11.87 -16.36
N ARG A 46 -1.68 12.54 -16.51
CA ARG A 46 -2.97 12.07 -16.00
C ARG A 46 -3.38 10.70 -16.56
N GLY A 47 -3.17 10.45 -17.85
CA GLY A 47 -3.52 9.17 -18.47
C GLY A 47 -2.67 8.02 -17.93
N ALA A 48 -1.40 8.29 -17.59
CA ALA A 48 -0.54 7.30 -16.94
C ALA A 48 -0.98 7.03 -15.49
N ALA A 49 -1.36 8.08 -14.75
CA ALA A 49 -1.93 7.92 -13.40
C ALA A 49 -3.26 7.16 -13.43
N TRP A 50 -4.10 7.41 -14.42
CA TRP A 50 -5.31 6.63 -14.67
C TRP A 50 -5.00 5.15 -14.92
N ARG A 51 -3.97 4.88 -15.75
CA ARG A 51 -3.53 3.49 -16.02
C ARG A 51 -3.03 2.79 -14.76
N TRP A 52 -2.37 3.51 -13.85
CA TRP A 52 -1.98 2.95 -12.57
C TRP A 52 -3.19 2.52 -11.72
N PHE A 53 -4.23 3.38 -11.68
CA PHE A 53 -5.48 3.03 -10.98
C PHE A 53 -6.15 1.78 -11.60
N ALA A 54 -6.22 1.72 -12.93
CA ALA A 54 -6.75 0.56 -13.63
C ALA A 54 -5.89 -0.69 -13.39
N LEU A 55 -4.56 -0.53 -13.31
CA LEU A 55 -3.65 -1.62 -12.95
C LEU A 55 -3.94 -2.17 -11.56
N ASN A 56 -4.21 -1.32 -10.57
CA ASN A 56 -4.59 -1.80 -9.24
C ASN A 56 -5.88 -2.64 -9.28
N VAL A 57 -6.87 -2.22 -10.03
CA VAL A 57 -8.10 -3.01 -10.25
C VAL A 57 -7.76 -4.36 -10.90
N GLY A 58 -6.96 -4.35 -11.97
CA GLY A 58 -6.50 -5.57 -12.64
C GLY A 58 -5.68 -6.48 -11.73
N HIS A 59 -4.83 -5.90 -10.90
CA HIS A 59 -3.99 -6.63 -9.95
C HIS A 59 -4.84 -7.44 -8.96
N TRP A 60 -5.93 -6.86 -8.46
CA TRP A 60 -6.91 -7.59 -7.64
C TRP A 60 -7.50 -8.81 -8.34
N HIS A 61 -7.82 -8.69 -9.63
CA HIS A 61 -8.37 -9.80 -10.41
C HIS A 61 -7.34 -10.87 -10.74
N ILE A 62 -6.08 -10.47 -10.96
CA ILE A 62 -4.99 -11.40 -11.31
C ILE A 62 -4.49 -12.16 -10.08
N HIS A 63 -4.26 -11.46 -8.98
CA HIS A 63 -3.61 -12.01 -7.79
C HIS A 63 -4.56 -12.33 -6.63
N GLY A 64 -5.77 -11.79 -6.61
CA GLY A 64 -6.67 -11.87 -5.45
C GLY A 64 -6.29 -10.92 -4.32
N TYR A 65 -5.34 -10.01 -4.55
CA TYR A 65 -4.95 -8.94 -3.64
C TYR A 65 -4.46 -7.73 -4.42
N GLY A 66 -4.34 -6.59 -3.76
CA GLY A 66 -3.92 -5.31 -4.32
C GLY A 66 -3.99 -4.22 -3.26
N TYR A 67 -4.03 -2.96 -3.68
CA TYR A 67 -4.25 -1.84 -2.77
C TYR A 67 -5.74 -1.69 -2.44
N PHE A 68 -6.04 -1.74 -1.15
CA PHE A 68 -7.32 -1.27 -0.61
C PHE A 68 -7.38 0.25 -0.61
N THR A 69 -8.57 0.79 -0.74
CA THR A 69 -8.84 2.18 -0.36
C THR A 69 -9.03 2.25 1.16
N ILE A 70 -8.34 3.19 1.79
CA ILE A 70 -8.51 3.49 3.21
C ILE A 70 -9.63 4.51 3.35
N GLU A 71 -10.70 4.14 4.01
CA GLU A 71 -11.84 5.01 4.28
C GLU A 71 -11.99 5.22 5.79
N THR A 72 -12.25 6.44 6.22
CA THR A 72 -12.58 6.72 7.61
C THR A 72 -13.99 6.24 7.94
N LYS A 73 -14.34 6.16 9.22
CA LYS A 73 -15.71 5.81 9.65
C LYS A 73 -16.76 6.85 9.22
N THR A 74 -16.32 8.06 8.86
CA THR A 74 -17.17 9.14 8.34
C THR A 74 -17.26 9.16 6.81
N GLY A 75 -16.60 8.23 6.11
CA GLY A 75 -16.69 8.07 4.66
C GLY A 75 -15.66 8.85 3.85
N GLU A 76 -14.66 9.44 4.50
CA GLU A 76 -13.58 10.16 3.83
C GLU A 76 -12.53 9.19 3.28
N ILE A 77 -12.05 9.44 2.07
CA ILE A 77 -10.99 8.64 1.43
C ILE A 77 -9.64 9.17 1.89
N ALA A 78 -8.95 8.40 2.73
CA ALA A 78 -7.75 8.85 3.44
C ALA A 78 -6.43 8.38 2.81
N GLY A 79 -6.47 7.38 1.93
CA GLY A 79 -5.26 6.82 1.33
C GLY A 79 -5.48 5.43 0.75
N ILE A 80 -4.39 4.73 0.52
CA ILE A 80 -4.38 3.33 0.07
C ILE A 80 -3.35 2.52 0.86
N SER A 81 -3.64 1.25 1.10
CA SER A 81 -2.68 0.28 1.64
C SER A 81 -3.02 -1.11 1.14
N GLY A 82 -2.02 -1.92 0.84
CA GLY A 82 -2.28 -3.24 0.28
C GLY A 82 -1.04 -4.05 0.01
N ILE A 83 -1.26 -5.18 -0.66
CA ILE A 83 -0.19 -6.08 -1.11
C ILE A 83 0.01 -5.88 -2.61
N TRP A 84 1.24 -5.62 -3.02
CA TRP A 84 1.60 -5.27 -4.38
C TRP A 84 2.70 -6.19 -4.92
N ASN A 85 2.46 -6.80 -6.06
CA ASN A 85 3.40 -7.74 -6.66
C ASN A 85 3.27 -7.79 -8.19
N PRO A 86 3.45 -6.65 -8.88
CA PRO A 86 3.51 -6.67 -10.34
C PRO A 86 4.82 -7.30 -10.83
N GLU A 87 4.90 -7.55 -12.14
CA GLU A 87 6.17 -7.92 -12.76
C GLU A 87 7.29 -6.96 -12.32
N THR A 88 8.50 -7.45 -12.18
CA THR A 88 9.70 -6.72 -11.71
C THR A 88 9.81 -6.53 -10.20
N TRP A 89 8.75 -6.77 -9.41
CA TRP A 89 8.89 -6.81 -7.94
C TRP A 89 9.55 -8.12 -7.50
N PRO A 90 10.54 -8.07 -6.60
CA PRO A 90 11.24 -9.29 -6.15
C PRO A 90 10.34 -10.21 -5.33
N GLU A 91 9.44 -9.65 -4.54
CA GLU A 91 8.51 -10.35 -3.66
C GLU A 91 7.25 -9.50 -3.43
N PRO A 92 6.14 -10.11 -2.99
CA PRO A 92 4.97 -9.35 -2.56
C PRO A 92 5.32 -8.33 -1.49
N GLU A 93 4.91 -7.08 -1.72
CA GLU A 93 5.20 -5.96 -0.83
C GLU A 93 3.95 -5.47 -0.12
N LEU A 94 4.07 -5.11 1.15
CA LEU A 94 3.10 -4.34 1.90
C LEU A 94 3.41 -2.85 1.71
N GLY A 95 2.51 -2.13 1.07
CA GLY A 95 2.63 -0.71 0.79
C GLY A 95 1.56 0.13 1.48
N TRP A 96 1.83 1.42 1.62
CA TRP A 96 0.94 2.40 2.23
C TRP A 96 1.18 3.80 1.67
N VAL A 97 0.08 4.52 1.56
CA VAL A 97 0.04 5.94 1.19
C VAL A 97 -1.09 6.60 1.97
N VAL A 98 -0.85 7.79 2.47
CA VAL A 98 -1.86 8.65 3.09
C VAL A 98 -2.00 9.92 2.27
N PHE A 99 -3.24 10.31 1.96
CA PHE A 99 -3.53 11.48 1.15
C PHE A 99 -3.45 12.78 1.96
N ASP A 100 -3.44 13.90 1.24
CA ASP A 100 -3.36 15.23 1.84
C ASP A 100 -4.41 15.44 2.93
N GLY A 101 -3.97 15.99 4.04
CA GLY A 101 -4.82 16.28 5.20
C GLY A 101 -5.01 15.12 6.17
N PHE A 102 -4.50 13.93 5.86
CA PHE A 102 -4.62 12.73 6.71
C PHE A 102 -3.31 12.31 7.37
N GLU A 103 -2.21 13.00 7.09
CA GLU A 103 -0.90 12.68 7.68
C GLU A 103 -0.86 12.98 9.18
N GLY A 104 0.04 12.29 9.87
CA GLY A 104 0.31 12.51 11.29
C GLY A 104 -0.78 12.00 12.24
N ARG A 105 -1.73 11.19 11.75
CA ARG A 105 -2.84 10.63 12.52
C ARG A 105 -2.71 9.13 12.83
N GLY A 106 -1.61 8.51 12.43
CA GLY A 106 -1.41 7.07 12.60
C GLY A 106 -2.21 6.19 11.63
N ILE A 107 -2.81 6.77 10.58
CA ILE A 107 -3.67 6.06 9.62
C ILE A 107 -2.88 5.02 8.83
N ALA A 108 -1.69 5.39 8.31
CA ALA A 108 -0.86 4.46 7.55
C ALA A 108 -0.46 3.24 8.38
N TYR A 109 -0.07 3.44 9.62
CA TYR A 109 0.28 2.36 10.55
C TYR A 109 -0.90 1.42 10.82
N GLU A 110 -2.05 1.98 11.17
CA GLU A 110 -3.26 1.20 11.46
C GLU A 110 -3.71 0.38 10.23
N ALA A 111 -3.73 1.01 9.06
CA ALA A 111 -4.11 0.37 7.80
C ALA A 111 -3.13 -0.75 7.43
N ALA A 112 -1.82 -0.47 7.43
CA ALA A 112 -0.80 -1.45 7.06
C ALA A 112 -0.76 -2.65 8.03
N CYS A 113 -0.91 -2.43 9.32
CA CYS A 113 -1.04 -3.51 10.30
C CYS A 113 -2.26 -4.39 10.02
N ARG A 114 -3.40 -3.79 9.67
CA ARG A 114 -4.63 -4.54 9.36
C ARG A 114 -4.49 -5.36 8.07
N VAL A 115 -3.87 -4.77 7.03
CA VAL A 115 -3.58 -5.47 5.77
C VAL A 115 -2.62 -6.64 6.02
N ARG A 116 -1.53 -6.42 6.76
CA ARG A 116 -0.55 -7.47 7.07
C ARG A 116 -1.21 -8.65 7.79
N ARG A 117 -2.05 -8.38 8.77
CA ARG A 117 -2.81 -9.42 9.48
C ARG A 117 -3.66 -10.23 8.50
N TRP A 118 -4.43 -9.57 7.65
CA TRP A 118 -5.24 -10.24 6.63
C TRP A 118 -4.40 -11.10 5.69
N ALA A 119 -3.26 -10.58 5.24
CA ALA A 119 -2.36 -11.32 4.34
C ALA A 119 -1.82 -12.59 4.99
N TYR A 120 -1.49 -12.54 6.26
CA TYR A 120 -1.00 -13.71 7.00
C TYR A 120 -2.11 -14.71 7.31
N GLU A 121 -3.23 -14.24 7.84
CA GLU A 121 -4.31 -15.11 8.32
C GLU A 121 -5.16 -15.70 7.18
N GLU A 122 -5.42 -14.93 6.13
CA GLU A 122 -6.36 -15.34 5.08
C GLU A 122 -5.68 -15.68 3.74
N LEU A 123 -4.57 -15.03 3.38
CA LEU A 123 -3.83 -15.35 2.16
C LEU A 123 -2.69 -16.35 2.38
N GLY A 124 -2.31 -16.61 3.63
CA GLY A 124 -1.27 -17.58 3.96
C GLY A 124 0.16 -17.12 3.68
N PHE A 125 0.41 -15.82 3.57
CA PHE A 125 1.78 -15.32 3.46
C PHE A 125 2.57 -15.63 4.74
N ALA A 126 3.77 -16.19 4.59
CA ALA A 126 4.67 -16.44 5.72
C ALA A 126 5.37 -15.16 6.17
N THR A 127 5.64 -14.27 5.25
CA THR A 127 6.28 -12.96 5.46
C THR A 127 5.92 -12.02 4.31
N LEU A 128 6.22 -10.74 4.49
CA LEU A 128 6.07 -9.70 3.48
C LEU A 128 7.30 -8.80 3.48
N THR A 129 7.46 -8.04 2.42
CA THR A 129 8.48 -6.99 2.33
C THR A 129 7.82 -5.62 2.23
N SER A 130 8.58 -4.56 2.51
CA SER A 130 8.26 -3.20 2.11
C SER A 130 9.47 -2.60 1.43
N ASN A 131 9.28 -2.04 0.24
CA ASN A 131 10.33 -1.45 -0.56
C ASN A 131 10.28 0.07 -0.40
N ILE A 132 11.33 0.64 0.17
CA ILE A 132 11.35 2.04 0.54
C ILE A 132 12.49 2.73 -0.19
N VAL A 133 12.18 3.84 -0.85
CA VAL A 133 13.19 4.69 -1.52
C VAL A 133 14.10 5.28 -0.45
N PRO A 134 15.45 5.24 -0.63
CA PRO A 134 16.38 5.87 0.30
C PRO A 134 16.01 7.33 0.57
N GLY A 135 16.06 7.74 1.83
CA GLY A 135 15.68 9.08 2.27
C GLY A 135 14.20 9.29 2.59
N ASN A 136 13.36 8.29 2.37
CA ASN A 136 11.95 8.32 2.82
C ASN A 136 11.87 7.90 4.31
N ASP A 137 12.34 8.79 5.18
CA ASP A 137 12.48 8.51 6.61
C ASP A 137 11.16 8.19 7.32
N ARG A 138 10.05 8.78 6.85
CA ARG A 138 8.72 8.51 7.41
C ARG A 138 8.29 7.06 7.17
N SER A 139 8.49 6.55 5.96
CA SER A 139 8.17 5.16 5.64
C SER A 139 9.13 4.18 6.31
N ILE A 140 10.41 4.52 6.43
CA ILE A 140 11.40 3.72 7.17
C ILE A 140 10.96 3.61 8.64
N ALA A 141 10.65 4.72 9.30
CA ALA A 141 10.19 4.71 10.68
C ALA A 141 8.90 3.92 10.88
N LEU A 142 7.97 3.98 9.91
CA LEU A 142 6.74 3.19 9.97
C LEU A 142 7.03 1.69 9.83
N ALA A 143 7.87 1.29 8.87
CA ALA A 143 8.28 -0.10 8.70
C ALA A 143 8.94 -0.67 9.97
N GLU A 144 9.87 0.08 10.56
CA GLU A 144 10.55 -0.29 11.80
C GLU A 144 9.57 -0.39 12.99
N ARG A 145 8.62 0.55 13.09
CA ARG A 145 7.55 0.48 14.11
C ARG A 145 6.68 -0.76 13.96
N MET A 146 6.50 -1.26 12.74
CA MET A 146 5.81 -2.51 12.46
C MET A 146 6.66 -3.76 12.75
N GLY A 147 7.92 -3.59 13.18
CA GLY A 147 8.86 -4.67 13.42
C GLY A 147 9.62 -5.14 12.18
N ALA A 148 9.49 -4.46 11.06
CA ALA A 148 10.25 -4.79 9.86
C ALA A 148 11.72 -4.37 10.02
N THR A 149 12.62 -5.15 9.44
CA THR A 149 14.06 -4.91 9.49
C THR A 149 14.65 -4.79 8.10
N TYR A 150 15.63 -3.90 7.95
CA TYR A 150 16.36 -3.76 6.69
C TYR A 150 17.09 -5.08 6.34
N GLU A 151 16.91 -5.54 5.12
CA GLU A 151 17.52 -6.78 4.62
C GLU A 151 18.56 -6.50 3.55
N ARG A 152 18.22 -5.71 2.54
CA ARG A 152 19.13 -5.37 1.43
C ARG A 152 18.63 -4.17 0.62
N SER A 153 19.52 -3.60 -0.17
CA SER A 153 19.14 -2.66 -1.23
C SER A 153 19.19 -3.33 -2.60
N TYR A 154 18.37 -2.87 -3.51
CA TYR A 154 18.34 -3.35 -4.89
C TYR A 154 17.88 -2.25 -5.84
N HIS A 155 18.14 -2.43 -7.13
CA HIS A 155 17.64 -1.53 -8.17
C HIS A 155 16.36 -2.09 -8.77
N ASN A 156 15.26 -1.35 -8.60
CA ASN A 156 13.99 -1.63 -9.27
C ASN A 156 13.95 -0.88 -10.60
N THR A 157 13.57 -1.57 -11.68
CA THR A 157 13.53 -0.98 -13.02
C THR A 157 12.53 0.18 -13.14
N ASN A 158 11.49 0.21 -12.32
CA ASN A 158 10.46 1.25 -12.34
C ASN A 158 10.70 2.35 -11.31
N MET A 159 11.32 2.02 -10.16
CA MET A 159 11.44 2.90 -9.00
C MET A 159 12.87 3.34 -8.70
N GLY A 160 13.89 2.77 -9.37
CA GLY A 160 15.29 3.00 -9.06
C GLY A 160 15.75 2.28 -7.81
N GLU A 161 16.65 2.88 -7.04
CA GLU A 161 17.18 2.31 -5.81
C GLU A 161 16.09 2.17 -4.74
N ASN A 162 15.99 0.98 -4.16
CA ASN A 162 15.07 0.66 -3.08
C ASN A 162 15.77 -0.08 -1.96
N MET A 163 15.31 0.19 -0.74
CA MET A 163 15.68 -0.54 0.46
C MET A 163 14.56 -1.54 0.77
N LEU A 164 14.88 -2.82 0.81
CA LEU A 164 13.92 -3.87 1.15
C LEU A 164 13.94 -4.10 2.67
N PHE A 165 12.79 -3.90 3.29
CA PHE A 165 12.54 -4.21 4.68
C PHE A 165 11.71 -5.49 4.77
N ARG A 166 12.15 -6.42 5.63
CA ARG A 166 11.47 -7.69 5.88
C ARG A 166 10.56 -7.57 7.09
N HIS A 167 9.27 -7.82 6.91
CA HIS A 167 8.33 -7.92 8.01
C HIS A 167 8.53 -9.21 8.79
N PRO A 168 8.32 -9.20 10.13
CA PRO A 168 8.37 -10.41 10.93
C PRO A 168 7.35 -11.43 10.40
N ALA A 169 7.71 -12.71 10.48
CA ALA A 169 6.79 -13.78 10.18
C ALA A 169 5.56 -13.73 11.12
N GLN A 170 4.46 -14.31 10.67
CA GLN A 170 3.31 -14.50 11.55
C GLN A 170 3.74 -15.31 12.78
N GLU A 171 3.51 -14.78 13.97
CA GLU A 171 3.69 -15.55 15.20
C GLU A 171 2.71 -16.72 15.18
N ALA A 172 3.23 -17.93 15.38
CA ALA A 172 2.39 -19.09 15.57
C ALA A 172 1.53 -18.83 16.82
N THR A 173 0.22 -18.76 16.64
CA THR A 173 -0.70 -18.71 17.78
C THR A 173 -0.57 -20.05 18.50
N LEU A 174 0.06 -20.02 19.68
CA LEU A 174 0.13 -21.15 20.60
C LEU A 174 -1.25 -21.46 21.15
#